data_16175fd1660c6a4ea69fe21f123f6748
#
_entry.id   16175fd1660c6a4ea69fe21f123f6748
#
_cell.length_a   1.000
_cell.length_b   1.000
_cell.length_c   1.000
_cell.angle_alpha   90.00
_cell.angle_beta   90.00
_cell.angle_gamma   90.00
#
_symmetry.space_group_name_H-M   'P 1'
#
loop_
_entity.id
_entity.type
_entity.pdbx_description
1 polymer ?
#
loop_
_entity_poly.entity_id
_entity_poly.type
_entity_poly.pdbx_seq_one_letter_code
_entity_poly.pdbx_strand_id
1 'polypeptide(L)'
;VVRFALAALILAGAISWIALAGPSGPLTVPAARPAASYDEAVARFRAIARRDGPDVNPVCRSLLLAHGAKTTRAVVLLHGFTNCPKQFEPLARIFHDAGANVLVPRIPRHGWRDRMTGELARLTAREMMDAVAEAVDVADGLGDTVIVVGLSTTGVAASAIAAKRADVTRAVLLAPALAPKGVSPAGARRLATLMLLVPNRFIWWDSKEKEALGGPTQCYPRFSTRALGEVYRLGSLVLLDAERRSPATRSIAVVTTAADGAVANGPIATLSRRWRQHGAAVREYQFAESLAVLHDMIDPEQIGAEVDVVYPVLVSLVLGEF
;
A
#
# COMPACT_ATOMS: atom_id res chain seq x y z
N VAL A 1 45.11 -18.03 10.46
CA VAL A 1 44.43 -18.19 9.17
C VAL A 1 43.23 -19.11 9.34
N VAL A 2 43.37 -20.35 9.90
CA VAL A 2 42.23 -21.33 10.02
C VAL A 2 41.06 -20.79 10.86
N ARG A 3 41.32 -20.08 11.97
CA ARG A 3 40.27 -19.50 12.83
C ARG A 3 39.45 -18.41 12.11
N PHE A 4 40.09 -17.61 11.28
CA PHE A 4 39.40 -16.60 10.45
C PHE A 4 38.54 -17.21 9.34
N ALA A 5 39.04 -18.27 8.70
CA ALA A 5 38.30 -19.00 7.68
C ALA A 5 37.06 -19.70 8.25
N LEU A 6 37.19 -20.32 9.45
CA LEU A 6 36.06 -20.95 10.12
C LEU A 6 35.01 -19.94 10.56
N ALA A 7 35.43 -18.78 11.13
CA ALA A 7 34.50 -17.70 11.47
C ALA A 7 33.77 -17.13 10.26
N ALA A 8 34.46 -16.96 9.12
CA ALA A 8 33.84 -16.52 7.88
C ALA A 8 32.82 -17.53 7.33
N LEU A 9 33.11 -18.84 7.42
CA LEU A 9 32.18 -19.89 7.02
C LEU A 9 30.94 -19.96 7.92
N ILE A 10 31.11 -19.82 9.21
CA ILE A 10 29.99 -19.79 10.19
C ILE A 10 29.13 -18.56 9.93
N LEU A 11 29.73 -17.39 9.70
CA LEU A 11 29.02 -16.16 9.42
C LEU A 11 28.26 -16.27 8.09
N ALA A 12 28.89 -16.79 7.03
CA ALA A 12 28.26 -17.03 5.74
C ALA A 12 27.09 -18.04 5.86
N GLY A 13 27.28 -19.10 6.65
CA GLY A 13 26.24 -20.09 6.95
C GLY A 13 25.06 -19.47 7.70
N ALA A 14 25.31 -18.64 8.70
CA ALA A 14 24.28 -17.94 9.47
C ALA A 14 23.51 -16.92 8.60
N ILE A 15 24.21 -16.14 7.79
CA ILE A 15 23.59 -15.20 6.83
C ILE A 15 22.74 -15.97 5.81
N SER A 16 23.25 -17.07 5.28
CA SER A 16 22.49 -17.90 4.33
C SER A 16 21.25 -18.51 4.99
N TRP A 17 21.37 -18.98 6.24
CA TRP A 17 20.24 -19.54 6.97
C TRP A 17 19.18 -18.49 7.29
N ILE A 18 19.56 -17.28 7.75
CA ILE A 18 18.66 -16.14 7.98
C ILE A 18 17.96 -15.72 6.67
N ALA A 19 18.71 -15.62 5.57
CA ALA A 19 18.15 -15.27 4.26
C ALA A 19 17.16 -16.33 3.75
N LEU A 20 17.43 -17.63 4.02
CA LEU A 20 16.55 -18.74 3.65
C LEU A 20 15.30 -18.81 4.55
N ALA A 21 15.43 -18.54 5.85
CA ALA A 21 14.31 -18.54 6.79
C ALA A 21 13.32 -17.41 6.51
N GLY A 22 13.82 -16.25 6.08
CA GLY A 22 13.01 -15.05 5.78
C GLY A 22 12.37 -14.41 7.03
N PRO A 23 11.55 -13.37 6.87
CA PRO A 23 10.85 -12.71 7.97
C PRO A 23 10.01 -13.69 8.78
N SER A 24 10.07 -13.57 10.09
CA SER A 24 9.29 -14.36 11.04
C SER A 24 8.74 -13.43 12.13
N GLY A 25 7.73 -13.89 12.85
CA GLY A 25 7.09 -13.14 13.93
C GLY A 25 5.62 -12.81 13.63
N PRO A 26 4.93 -12.20 14.59
CA PRO A 26 3.54 -11.84 14.44
C PRO A 26 3.38 -10.63 13.49
N LEU A 27 2.27 -10.60 12.75
CA LEU A 27 1.81 -9.38 12.10
C LEU A 27 1.29 -8.43 13.16
N THR A 28 1.95 -7.26 13.30
CA THR A 28 1.55 -6.20 14.22
C THR A 28 1.01 -5.01 13.46
N VAL A 29 -0.12 -4.49 13.91
CA VAL A 29 -0.77 -3.29 13.40
C VAL A 29 -1.08 -2.41 14.61
N PRO A 30 -0.93 -1.08 14.54
CA PRO A 30 -1.32 -0.19 15.63
C PRO A 30 -2.77 -0.42 16.05
N ALA A 31 -3.00 -0.41 17.37
CA ALA A 31 -4.33 -0.54 17.93
C ALA A 31 -5.21 0.64 17.50
N ALA A 32 -6.50 0.38 17.32
CA ALA A 32 -7.49 1.40 16.97
C ALA A 32 -7.54 2.53 18.03
N ARG A 33 -7.57 3.76 17.56
CA ARG A 33 -7.77 4.98 18.35
C ARG A 33 -8.73 5.91 17.61
N PRO A 34 -9.99 5.49 17.40
CA PRO A 34 -10.92 6.19 16.55
C PRO A 34 -11.14 7.63 17.01
N ALA A 35 -11.29 8.56 16.07
CA ALA A 35 -11.74 9.89 16.39
C ALA A 35 -13.20 9.82 16.85
N ALA A 36 -13.49 10.39 18.02
CA ALA A 36 -14.79 10.30 18.65
C ALA A 36 -15.86 11.20 17.98
N SER A 37 -15.46 12.16 17.16
CA SER A 37 -16.35 13.09 16.48
C SER A 37 -15.77 13.58 15.16
N TYR A 38 -16.62 14.19 14.34
CA TYR A 38 -16.20 14.85 13.09
C TYR A 38 -15.17 15.96 13.35
N ASP A 39 -15.38 16.79 14.37
CA ASP A 39 -14.48 17.89 14.70
C ASP A 39 -13.11 17.37 15.15
N GLU A 40 -13.07 16.29 15.93
CA GLU A 40 -11.83 15.65 16.33
C GLU A 40 -11.12 15.04 15.11
N ALA A 41 -11.85 14.39 14.21
CA ALA A 41 -11.29 13.85 12.96
C ALA A 41 -10.65 14.94 12.10
N VAL A 42 -11.34 16.08 11.92
CA VAL A 42 -10.80 17.23 11.19
C VAL A 42 -9.58 17.83 11.91
N ALA A 43 -9.60 17.93 13.24
CA ALA A 43 -8.45 18.41 14.01
C ALA A 43 -7.23 17.47 13.86
N ARG A 44 -7.43 16.16 13.91
CA ARG A 44 -6.38 15.15 13.69
C ARG A 44 -5.88 15.19 12.24
N PHE A 45 -6.76 15.31 11.24
CA PHE A 45 -6.34 15.52 9.86
C PHE A 45 -5.47 16.75 9.68
N ARG A 46 -5.83 17.88 10.30
CA ARG A 46 -4.99 19.09 10.29
C ARG A 46 -3.60 18.83 10.88
N ALA A 47 -3.49 17.95 11.87
CA ALA A 47 -2.19 17.53 12.42
C ALA A 47 -1.40 16.68 11.41
N ILE A 48 -2.04 15.80 10.65
CA ILE A 48 -1.43 15.07 9.52
C ILE A 48 -0.92 16.07 8.48
N ALA A 49 -1.77 16.99 8.01
CA ALA A 49 -1.45 17.95 6.98
C ALA A 49 -0.32 18.94 7.39
N ARG A 50 -0.19 19.28 8.68
CA ARG A 50 0.94 20.10 9.14
C ARG A 50 2.30 19.42 8.98
N ARG A 51 2.35 18.09 8.88
CA ARG A 51 3.60 17.36 8.57
C ARG A 51 4.00 17.47 7.10
N ASP A 52 3.11 17.97 6.25
CA ASP A 52 3.39 18.31 4.85
C ASP A 52 4.07 19.69 4.80
N GLY A 53 5.36 19.72 5.18
CA GLY A 53 6.16 20.93 5.29
C GLY A 53 6.50 21.55 3.91
N PRO A 54 7.35 22.59 3.91
CA PRO A 54 7.69 23.36 2.69
C PRO A 54 8.41 22.53 1.63
N ASP A 55 9.12 21.48 2.04
CA ASP A 55 9.88 20.60 1.12
C ASP A 55 8.99 19.58 0.40
N VAL A 56 7.73 19.43 0.82
CA VAL A 56 6.74 18.59 0.13
C VAL A 56 6.24 19.33 -1.11
N ASN A 57 6.14 18.61 -2.23
CA ASN A 57 5.52 19.13 -3.45
C ASN A 57 4.06 19.51 -3.14
N PRO A 58 3.60 20.74 -3.47
CA PRO A 58 2.25 21.18 -3.16
C PRO A 58 1.14 20.24 -3.63
N VAL A 59 1.32 19.59 -4.80
CA VAL A 59 0.33 18.64 -5.34
C VAL A 59 0.32 17.30 -4.61
N CYS A 60 1.35 17.06 -3.78
CA CYS A 60 1.53 15.83 -3.01
C CYS A 60 1.08 15.96 -1.55
N ARG A 61 0.50 17.07 -1.14
CA ARG A 61 0.00 17.24 0.23
C ARG A 61 -1.18 16.33 0.50
N SER A 62 -1.33 15.94 1.75
CA SER A 62 -2.50 15.19 2.21
C SER A 62 -3.79 15.94 1.92
N LEU A 63 -4.81 15.23 1.45
CA LEU A 63 -6.08 15.80 1.02
C LEU A 63 -7.23 15.27 1.90
N LEU A 64 -8.13 16.14 2.30
CA LEU A 64 -9.43 15.81 2.87
C LEU A 64 -10.52 16.50 2.04
N LEU A 65 -11.40 15.72 1.45
CA LEU A 65 -12.66 16.19 0.86
C LEU A 65 -13.78 15.81 1.80
N ALA A 66 -14.48 16.80 2.37
CA ALA A 66 -15.45 16.57 3.42
C ALA A 66 -16.69 17.45 3.26
N HIS A 67 -17.85 16.91 3.64
CA HIS A 67 -19.16 17.56 3.56
C HIS A 67 -19.51 18.44 4.75
N GLY A 68 -18.57 18.71 5.66
CA GLY A 68 -18.81 19.54 6.84
C GLY A 68 -19.45 18.79 8.02
N ALA A 69 -19.76 17.51 7.84
CA ALA A 69 -20.34 16.65 8.88
C ALA A 69 -19.93 15.19 8.63
N LYS A 70 -20.19 14.31 9.60
CA LYS A 70 -20.06 12.87 9.43
C LYS A 70 -21.04 12.38 8.37
N THR A 71 -20.58 11.52 7.47
CA THR A 71 -21.39 10.93 6.39
C THR A 71 -21.56 9.41 6.62
N THR A 72 -22.40 8.76 5.81
CA THR A 72 -22.56 7.31 5.88
C THR A 72 -21.25 6.57 5.61
N ARG A 73 -20.37 7.14 4.78
CA ARG A 73 -19.10 6.49 4.36
C ARG A 73 -17.92 7.45 4.50
N ALA A 74 -16.83 6.96 5.09
CA ALA A 74 -15.52 7.57 5.00
C ALA A 74 -14.59 6.66 4.17
N VAL A 75 -13.92 7.22 3.17
CA VAL A 75 -13.02 6.49 2.29
C VAL A 75 -11.59 6.99 2.50
N VAL A 76 -10.68 6.07 2.84
CA VAL A 76 -9.23 6.34 2.94
C VAL A 76 -8.56 5.80 1.69
N LEU A 77 -7.89 6.66 0.93
CA LEU A 77 -7.21 6.31 -0.31
C LEU A 77 -5.69 6.40 -0.11
N LEU A 78 -5.00 5.30 -0.32
CA LEU A 78 -3.58 5.13 -0.03
C LEU A 78 -2.79 4.94 -1.33
N HIS A 79 -1.97 5.92 -1.67
CA HIS A 79 -1.21 5.96 -2.93
C HIS A 79 -0.09 4.90 -3.00
N GLY A 80 0.31 4.56 -4.23
CA GLY A 80 1.35 3.59 -4.52
C GLY A 80 2.77 4.08 -4.22
N PHE A 81 3.74 3.17 -4.41
CA PHE A 81 5.15 3.44 -4.18
C PHE A 81 5.67 4.51 -5.15
N THR A 82 6.55 5.38 -4.67
CA THR A 82 7.14 6.49 -5.43
C THR A 82 6.16 7.56 -5.93
N ASN A 83 4.86 7.40 -5.69
CA ASN A 83 3.81 8.37 -6.02
C ASN A 83 3.37 9.18 -4.77
N CYS A 84 2.25 9.89 -4.82
CA CYS A 84 1.76 10.73 -3.74
C CYS A 84 0.23 10.89 -3.81
N PRO A 85 -0.44 11.62 -2.90
CA PRO A 85 -1.91 11.80 -2.89
C PRO A 85 -2.52 12.24 -4.22
N LYS A 86 -1.80 12.97 -5.06
CA LYS A 86 -2.23 13.39 -6.40
C LYS A 86 -2.73 12.22 -7.25
N GLN A 87 -2.11 11.03 -7.08
CA GLN A 87 -2.48 9.82 -7.79
C GLN A 87 -3.96 9.44 -7.66
N PHE A 88 -4.54 9.67 -6.48
CA PHE A 88 -5.93 9.34 -6.18
C PHE A 88 -6.89 10.54 -6.31
N GLU A 89 -6.41 11.74 -6.56
CA GLU A 89 -7.25 12.95 -6.52
C GLU A 89 -8.48 12.86 -7.41
N PRO A 90 -8.41 12.41 -8.69
CA PRO A 90 -9.61 12.30 -9.53
C PRO A 90 -10.63 11.31 -8.96
N LEU A 91 -10.19 10.14 -8.53
CA LEU A 91 -11.06 9.13 -7.93
C LEU A 91 -11.63 9.58 -6.57
N ALA A 92 -10.85 10.34 -5.79
CA ALA A 92 -11.29 10.93 -4.53
C ALA A 92 -12.48 11.89 -4.74
N ARG A 93 -12.44 12.71 -5.80
CA ARG A 93 -13.54 13.59 -6.15
C ARG A 93 -14.81 12.81 -6.51
N ILE A 94 -14.67 11.72 -7.26
CA ILE A 94 -15.81 10.86 -7.62
C ILE A 94 -16.48 10.28 -6.35
N PHE A 95 -15.70 9.79 -5.38
CA PHE A 95 -16.26 9.30 -4.13
C PHE A 95 -16.86 10.41 -3.27
N HIS A 96 -16.24 11.58 -3.24
CA HIS A 96 -16.79 12.73 -2.55
C HIS A 96 -18.11 13.17 -3.17
N ASP A 97 -18.19 13.32 -4.48
CA ASP A 97 -19.42 13.71 -5.20
C ASP A 97 -20.54 12.68 -5.02
N ALA A 98 -20.18 11.41 -4.76
CA ALA A 98 -21.10 10.35 -4.37
C ALA A 98 -21.49 10.36 -2.86
N GLY A 99 -21.12 11.42 -2.11
CA GLY A 99 -21.54 11.67 -0.74
C GLY A 99 -20.66 11.07 0.35
N ALA A 100 -19.45 10.59 0.02
CA ALA A 100 -18.49 10.12 1.02
C ALA A 100 -17.56 11.24 1.48
N ASN A 101 -17.16 11.24 2.76
CA ASN A 101 -15.97 11.96 3.18
C ASN A 101 -14.72 11.16 2.74
N VAL A 102 -13.75 11.82 2.12
CA VAL A 102 -12.60 11.16 1.52
C VAL A 102 -11.29 11.72 2.08
N LEU A 103 -10.45 10.84 2.60
CA LEU A 103 -9.12 11.14 3.12
C LEU A 103 -8.05 10.51 2.23
N VAL A 104 -7.13 11.31 1.73
CA VAL A 104 -5.95 10.85 0.96
C VAL A 104 -4.69 11.31 1.70
N PRO A 105 -4.17 10.54 2.66
CA PRO A 105 -2.98 10.91 3.40
C PRO A 105 -1.72 10.74 2.55
N ARG A 106 -0.76 11.63 2.72
CA ARG A 106 0.58 11.41 2.18
C ARG A 106 1.31 10.37 3.04
N ILE A 107 1.73 9.30 2.43
CA ILE A 107 2.56 8.28 3.08
C ILE A 107 3.93 8.89 3.40
N PRO A 108 4.50 8.63 4.58
CA PRO A 108 5.81 9.16 4.95
C PRO A 108 6.89 8.90 3.90
N ARG A 109 7.83 9.83 3.75
CA ARG A 109 8.96 9.75 2.80
C ARG A 109 8.60 9.89 1.33
N HIS A 110 7.31 10.09 1.00
CA HIS A 110 6.84 10.31 -0.37
C HIS A 110 6.50 11.79 -0.61
N GLY A 111 6.37 12.18 -1.89
CA GLY A 111 5.84 13.47 -2.30
C GLY A 111 6.77 14.66 -2.08
N TRP A 112 8.08 14.48 -1.98
CA TRP A 112 9.04 15.59 -1.88
C TRP A 112 9.20 16.32 -3.21
N ARG A 113 9.50 17.63 -3.15
CA ARG A 113 9.79 18.44 -4.34
C ARG A 113 11.00 17.90 -5.10
N ASP A 114 12.05 17.54 -4.36
CA ASP A 114 13.21 16.84 -4.92
C ASP A 114 12.86 15.39 -5.20
N ARG A 115 12.57 15.09 -6.46
CA ARG A 115 12.26 13.73 -6.92
C ARG A 115 13.44 12.77 -6.81
N MET A 116 14.66 13.31 -6.67
CA MET A 116 15.90 12.55 -6.51
C MET A 116 16.27 12.33 -5.04
N THR A 117 15.42 12.75 -4.12
CA THR A 117 15.65 12.63 -2.67
C THR A 117 16.05 11.22 -2.24
N GLY A 118 16.85 11.13 -1.18
CA GLY A 118 17.19 9.87 -0.51
C GLY A 118 16.17 9.43 0.55
N GLU A 119 15.12 10.24 0.83
CA GLU A 119 14.19 10.01 1.94
C GLU A 119 13.48 8.65 1.88
N LEU A 120 13.15 8.17 0.67
CA LEU A 120 12.49 6.87 0.52
C LEU A 120 13.30 5.70 1.11
N ALA A 121 14.64 5.80 1.17
CA ALA A 121 15.48 4.77 1.80
C ALA A 121 15.27 4.65 3.33
N ARG A 122 14.64 5.63 3.95
CA ARG A 122 14.36 5.68 5.39
C ARG A 122 12.98 5.13 5.75
N LEU A 123 12.11 4.88 4.74
CA LEU A 123 10.78 4.32 4.97
C LEU A 123 10.89 2.94 5.60
N THR A 124 10.18 2.73 6.68
CA THR A 124 10.00 1.43 7.34
C THR A 124 8.55 0.97 7.24
N ALA A 125 8.34 -0.34 7.30
CA ALA A 125 6.98 -0.90 7.38
C ALA A 125 6.22 -0.36 8.59
N ARG A 126 6.90 -0.13 9.72
CA ARG A 126 6.29 0.45 10.91
C ARG A 126 5.80 1.87 10.66
N GLU A 127 6.66 2.76 10.11
CA GLU A 127 6.30 4.14 9.81
C GLU A 127 5.11 4.22 8.83
N MET A 128 5.09 3.35 7.83
CA MET A 128 3.97 3.24 6.90
C MET A 128 2.69 2.79 7.62
N MET A 129 2.78 1.76 8.47
CA MET A 129 1.62 1.24 9.19
C MET A 129 1.09 2.24 10.22
N ASP A 130 1.96 2.99 10.91
CA ASP A 130 1.56 4.02 11.85
C ASP A 130 0.75 5.13 11.13
N ALA A 131 1.21 5.57 9.95
CA ALA A 131 0.51 6.57 9.14
C ALA A 131 -0.84 6.07 8.60
N VAL A 132 -0.90 4.82 8.13
CA VAL A 132 -2.14 4.23 7.63
C VAL A 132 -3.14 4.01 8.74
N ALA A 133 -2.71 3.53 9.91
CA ALA A 133 -3.58 3.36 11.07
C ALA A 133 -4.12 4.70 11.58
N GLU A 134 -3.30 5.75 11.62
CA GLU A 134 -3.73 7.11 11.97
C GLU A 134 -4.80 7.64 11.00
N ALA A 135 -4.65 7.38 9.69
CA ALA A 135 -5.64 7.76 8.70
C ALA A 135 -6.97 7.02 8.88
N VAL A 136 -6.93 5.72 9.24
CA VAL A 136 -8.12 4.95 9.61
C VAL A 136 -8.79 5.52 10.86
N ASP A 137 -8.01 5.82 11.91
CA ASP A 137 -8.52 6.42 13.13
C ASP A 137 -9.22 7.78 12.90
N VAL A 138 -8.71 8.58 11.95
CA VAL A 138 -9.38 9.83 11.50
C VAL A 138 -10.68 9.51 10.76
N ALA A 139 -10.67 8.50 9.88
CA ALA A 139 -11.84 8.14 9.07
C ALA A 139 -13.04 7.68 9.91
N ASP A 140 -12.82 7.08 11.08
CA ASP A 140 -13.89 6.68 12.01
C ASP A 140 -14.75 7.87 12.46
N GLY A 141 -14.16 9.05 12.63
CA GLY A 141 -14.91 10.27 12.93
C GLY A 141 -15.56 10.93 11.70
N LEU A 142 -15.16 10.54 10.50
CA LEU A 142 -15.66 11.11 9.23
C LEU A 142 -16.85 10.34 8.66
N GLY A 143 -17.02 9.04 8.96
CA GLY A 143 -18.10 8.22 8.39
C GLY A 143 -18.59 7.15 9.35
N ASP A 144 -19.83 6.68 9.14
CA ASP A 144 -20.40 5.56 9.90
C ASP A 144 -19.76 4.22 9.50
N THR A 145 -19.27 4.14 8.28
CA THR A 145 -18.49 3.01 7.77
C THR A 145 -17.16 3.52 7.23
N VAL A 146 -16.08 2.81 7.56
CA VAL A 146 -14.73 3.11 7.08
C VAL A 146 -14.33 2.14 5.98
N ILE A 147 -13.93 2.69 4.85
CA ILE A 147 -13.48 1.94 3.67
C ILE A 147 -12.03 2.32 3.39
N VAL A 148 -11.14 1.36 3.33
CA VAL A 148 -9.72 1.57 3.02
C VAL A 148 -9.41 1.03 1.64
N VAL A 149 -8.85 1.86 0.77
CA VAL A 149 -8.40 1.50 -0.57
C VAL A 149 -6.89 1.69 -0.64
N GLY A 150 -6.13 0.66 -0.96
CA GLY A 150 -4.68 0.76 -1.07
C GLY A 150 -4.15 0.16 -2.36
N LEU A 151 -3.22 0.89 -3.01
CA LEU A 151 -2.60 0.46 -4.26
C LEU A 151 -1.17 -0.05 -4.02
N SER A 152 -0.82 -1.21 -4.58
CA SER A 152 0.57 -1.69 -4.63
C SER A 152 1.17 -1.85 -3.22
N THR A 153 2.17 -1.06 -2.87
CA THR A 153 2.84 -1.10 -1.55
C THR A 153 1.87 -0.77 -0.40
N THR A 154 0.99 0.21 -0.60
CA THR A 154 -0.05 0.51 0.38
C THR A 154 -1.22 -0.46 0.31
N GLY A 155 -1.38 -1.20 -0.78
CA GLY A 155 -2.24 -2.38 -0.84
C GLY A 155 -1.79 -3.47 0.15
N VAL A 156 -0.48 -3.61 0.39
CA VAL A 156 0.06 -4.47 1.45
C VAL A 156 -0.29 -3.93 2.84
N ALA A 157 -0.16 -2.61 3.05
CA ALA A 157 -0.56 -1.98 4.32
C ALA A 157 -2.08 -2.12 4.57
N ALA A 158 -2.91 -1.89 3.55
CA ALA A 158 -4.36 -2.11 3.61
C ALA A 158 -4.69 -3.59 3.92
N SER A 159 -3.93 -4.54 3.37
CA SER A 159 -4.06 -5.97 3.71
C SER A 159 -3.74 -6.24 5.18
N ALA A 160 -2.72 -5.58 5.74
CA ALA A 160 -2.37 -5.69 7.17
C ALA A 160 -3.47 -5.08 8.06
N ILE A 161 -4.01 -3.93 7.67
CA ILE A 161 -5.19 -3.32 8.33
C ILE A 161 -6.37 -4.29 8.27
N ALA A 162 -6.72 -4.81 7.10
CA ALA A 162 -7.82 -5.76 6.94
C ALA A 162 -7.66 -7.01 7.83
N ALA A 163 -6.43 -7.49 7.99
CA ALA A 163 -6.14 -8.65 8.84
C ALA A 163 -6.38 -8.38 10.33
N LYS A 164 -6.29 -7.13 10.83
CA LYS A 164 -6.23 -6.82 12.28
C LYS A 164 -7.24 -5.80 12.78
N ARG A 165 -7.84 -4.98 11.91
CA ARG A 165 -8.71 -3.86 12.29
C ARG A 165 -10.18 -4.19 11.97
N ALA A 166 -10.97 -4.42 12.99
CA ALA A 166 -12.41 -4.73 12.86
C ALA A 166 -13.27 -3.46 12.67
N ASP A 167 -12.74 -2.29 12.97
CA ASP A 167 -13.35 -0.98 12.73
C ASP A 167 -13.32 -0.58 11.24
N VAL A 168 -12.49 -1.22 10.42
CA VAL A 168 -12.56 -1.10 8.97
C VAL A 168 -13.68 -1.99 8.45
N THR A 169 -14.72 -1.38 7.88
CA THR A 169 -15.89 -2.10 7.33
C THR A 169 -15.54 -2.82 6.04
N ARG A 170 -14.74 -2.16 5.18
CA ARG A 170 -14.32 -2.70 3.88
C ARG A 170 -12.87 -2.34 3.55
N ALA A 171 -12.14 -3.30 2.99
CA ALA A 171 -10.83 -3.08 2.40
C ALA A 171 -10.86 -3.41 0.90
N VAL A 172 -10.35 -2.49 0.07
CA VAL A 172 -10.19 -2.68 -1.38
C VAL A 172 -8.70 -2.67 -1.69
N LEU A 173 -8.19 -3.81 -2.11
CA LEU A 173 -6.77 -4.06 -2.31
C LEU A 173 -6.47 -4.03 -3.81
N LEU A 174 -5.80 -2.97 -4.26
CA LEU A 174 -5.46 -2.79 -5.68
C LEU A 174 -4.04 -3.30 -5.91
N ALA A 175 -3.90 -4.40 -6.64
CA ALA A 175 -2.62 -5.03 -7.00
C ALA A 175 -1.58 -4.99 -5.85
N PRO A 176 -1.90 -5.51 -4.63
CA PRO A 176 -1.00 -5.40 -3.49
C PRO A 176 0.36 -6.03 -3.76
N ALA A 177 1.44 -5.28 -3.51
CA ALA A 177 2.83 -5.66 -3.83
C ALA A 177 3.35 -6.75 -2.87
N LEU A 178 2.72 -7.92 -2.86
CA LEU A 178 3.13 -9.06 -2.02
C LEU A 178 4.40 -9.74 -2.54
N ALA A 179 4.66 -9.65 -3.84
CA ALA A 179 5.89 -10.12 -4.49
C ALA A 179 6.06 -9.42 -5.85
N PRO A 180 7.29 -9.25 -6.35
CA PRO A 180 7.51 -8.78 -7.72
C PRO A 180 7.06 -9.83 -8.74
N LYS A 181 6.78 -9.39 -9.99
CA LYS A 181 6.37 -10.28 -11.08
C LYS A 181 7.29 -11.50 -11.20
N GLY A 182 6.70 -12.66 -11.34
CA GLY A 182 7.43 -13.93 -11.51
C GLY A 182 8.02 -14.52 -10.22
N VAL A 183 7.83 -13.88 -9.06
CA VAL A 183 8.38 -14.34 -7.79
C VAL A 183 7.27 -14.96 -6.91
N SER A 184 7.54 -16.16 -6.38
CA SER A 184 6.64 -16.85 -5.45
C SER A 184 6.60 -16.20 -4.06
N PRO A 185 5.59 -16.50 -3.21
CA PRO A 185 5.54 -16.00 -1.83
C PRO A 185 6.82 -16.34 -1.02
N ALA A 186 7.35 -17.54 -1.16
CA ALA A 186 8.60 -17.94 -0.50
C ALA A 186 9.82 -17.19 -1.05
N GLY A 187 9.84 -16.94 -2.36
CA GLY A 187 10.86 -16.11 -3.01
C GLY A 187 10.83 -14.66 -2.51
N ALA A 188 9.65 -14.06 -2.44
CA ALA A 188 9.48 -12.69 -1.94
C ALA A 188 9.93 -12.55 -0.48
N ARG A 189 9.65 -13.54 0.36
CA ARG A 189 10.10 -13.60 1.74
C ARG A 189 11.63 -13.59 1.87
N ARG A 190 12.32 -14.38 1.04
CA ARG A 190 13.79 -14.42 0.97
C ARG A 190 14.35 -13.11 0.43
N LEU A 191 13.74 -12.59 -0.62
CA LEU A 191 14.11 -11.32 -1.23
C LEU A 191 14.01 -10.16 -0.22
N ALA A 192 12.94 -10.09 0.57
CA ALA A 192 12.78 -9.11 1.63
C ALA A 192 13.96 -9.14 2.61
N THR A 193 14.33 -10.33 3.09
CA THR A 193 15.46 -10.48 4.00
C THR A 193 16.76 -10.01 3.36
N LEU A 194 17.03 -10.42 2.12
CA LEU A 194 18.22 -10.00 1.38
C LEU A 194 18.28 -8.48 1.21
N MET A 195 17.19 -7.86 0.77
CA MET A 195 17.11 -6.40 0.58
C MET A 195 17.35 -5.61 1.89
N LEU A 196 17.00 -6.18 3.05
CA LEU A 196 17.22 -5.56 4.35
C LEU A 196 18.61 -5.79 4.91
N LEU A 197 19.30 -6.85 4.51
CA LEU A 197 20.66 -7.17 4.95
C LEU A 197 21.74 -6.44 4.14
N VAL A 198 21.49 -6.15 2.87
CA VAL A 198 22.47 -5.47 2.01
C VAL A 198 22.31 -3.95 2.08
N PRO A 199 23.37 -3.16 1.76
CA PRO A 199 23.26 -1.73 1.65
C PRO A 199 22.17 -1.31 0.65
N ASN A 200 21.42 -0.26 1.01
CA ASN A 200 20.38 0.28 0.13
C ASN A 200 20.93 0.68 -1.23
N ARG A 201 20.15 0.39 -2.26
CA ARG A 201 20.35 0.87 -3.62
C ARG A 201 19.12 1.58 -4.12
N PHE A 202 19.32 2.62 -4.94
CA PHE A 202 18.24 3.22 -5.72
C PHE A 202 18.26 2.62 -7.11
N ILE A 203 17.12 2.05 -7.52
CA ILE A 203 16.92 1.44 -8.84
C ILE A 203 15.94 2.32 -9.62
N TRP A 204 16.28 2.62 -10.87
CA TRP A 204 15.43 3.39 -11.76
C TRP A 204 14.26 2.55 -12.25
N TRP A 205 13.06 3.15 -12.33
CA TRP A 205 11.92 2.49 -12.95
C TRP A 205 12.18 2.19 -14.43
N ASP A 206 12.74 3.18 -15.13
CA ASP A 206 13.28 3.01 -16.45
C ASP A 206 14.75 3.44 -16.47
N SER A 207 15.65 2.51 -16.77
CA SER A 207 17.08 2.79 -16.80
C SER A 207 17.51 3.63 -18.01
N LYS A 208 16.65 3.72 -19.05
CA LYS A 208 16.90 4.53 -20.26
C LYS A 208 16.43 5.97 -20.04
N GLU A 209 15.22 6.13 -19.48
CA GLU A 209 14.61 7.43 -19.26
C GLU A 209 15.13 8.13 -17.98
N LYS A 210 15.53 7.39 -16.97
CA LYS A 210 16.05 7.90 -15.69
C LYS A 210 15.22 9.08 -15.15
N GLU A 211 15.86 10.26 -14.99
CA GLU A 211 15.22 11.47 -14.47
C GLU A 211 14.13 12.04 -15.39
N ALA A 212 14.21 11.73 -16.68
CA ALA A 212 13.21 12.11 -17.69
C ALA A 212 12.07 11.11 -17.81
N LEU A 213 11.86 10.28 -16.78
CA LEU A 213 10.76 9.30 -16.72
C LEU A 213 9.45 9.93 -17.17
N GLY A 214 8.82 9.35 -18.18
CA GLY A 214 7.49 9.75 -18.64
C GLY A 214 6.41 9.48 -17.61
N GLY A 215 5.25 10.11 -17.78
CA GLY A 215 4.12 9.98 -16.85
C GLY A 215 4.09 11.08 -15.78
N PRO A 216 3.51 10.82 -14.58
CA PRO A 216 3.27 11.85 -13.57
C PRO A 216 4.56 12.53 -13.09
N THR A 217 4.61 13.85 -13.20
CA THR A 217 5.82 14.63 -12.91
C THR A 217 6.19 14.67 -11.42
N GLN A 218 5.27 14.34 -10.53
CA GLN A 218 5.46 14.26 -9.07
C GLN A 218 6.05 12.91 -8.63
N CYS A 219 6.04 11.89 -9.47
CA CYS A 219 6.56 10.57 -9.13
C CYS A 219 8.09 10.56 -9.03
N TYR A 220 8.61 9.77 -8.09
CA TYR A 220 10.06 9.53 -8.04
C TYR A 220 10.46 8.60 -9.19
N PRO A 221 11.50 8.95 -9.97
CA PRO A 221 11.93 8.13 -11.10
C PRO A 221 12.71 6.88 -10.67
N ARG A 222 13.01 6.74 -9.38
CA ARG A 222 13.74 5.62 -8.80
C ARG A 222 13.17 5.23 -7.44
N PHE A 223 13.36 4.00 -7.04
CA PHE A 223 12.93 3.48 -5.76
C PHE A 223 14.08 2.91 -4.93
N SER A 224 13.88 2.87 -3.61
CA SER A 224 14.79 2.30 -2.64
C SER A 224 14.56 0.79 -2.50
N THR A 225 15.63 -0.01 -2.66
CA THR A 225 15.56 -1.46 -2.39
C THR A 225 15.24 -1.77 -0.94
N ARG A 226 15.78 -0.97 0.00
CA ARG A 226 15.50 -1.14 1.44
C ARG A 226 14.02 -0.91 1.75
N ALA A 227 13.43 0.17 1.26
CA ALA A 227 12.01 0.45 1.47
C ALA A 227 11.11 -0.65 0.87
N LEU A 228 11.45 -1.13 -0.32
CA LEU A 228 10.72 -2.23 -0.95
C LEU A 228 10.90 -3.54 -0.16
N GLY A 229 12.08 -3.79 0.41
CA GLY A 229 12.33 -4.90 1.34
C GLY A 229 11.43 -4.85 2.58
N GLU A 230 11.20 -3.66 3.16
CA GLU A 230 10.26 -3.45 4.26
C GLU A 230 8.82 -3.81 3.86
N VAL A 231 8.39 -3.43 2.64
CA VAL A 231 7.07 -3.78 2.11
C VAL A 231 6.91 -5.29 1.92
N TYR A 232 7.88 -5.96 1.30
CA TYR A 232 7.84 -7.41 1.11
C TYR A 232 7.92 -8.17 2.44
N ARG A 233 8.63 -7.62 3.43
CA ARG A 233 8.61 -8.16 4.80
C ARG A 233 7.21 -8.09 5.39
N LEU A 234 6.55 -6.94 5.31
CA LEU A 234 5.17 -6.78 5.78
C LEU A 234 4.21 -7.73 5.03
N GLY A 235 4.30 -7.80 3.70
CA GLY A 235 3.50 -8.69 2.88
C GLY A 235 3.68 -10.18 3.24
N SER A 236 4.91 -10.57 3.56
CA SER A 236 5.20 -11.92 4.04
C SER A 236 4.52 -12.22 5.38
N LEU A 237 4.50 -11.24 6.31
CA LEU A 237 3.80 -11.38 7.58
C LEU A 237 2.28 -11.43 7.40
N VAL A 238 1.72 -10.66 6.47
CA VAL A 238 0.30 -10.73 6.10
C VAL A 238 -0.05 -12.12 5.57
N LEU A 239 0.75 -12.66 4.66
CA LEU A 239 0.54 -14.02 4.13
C LEU A 239 0.63 -15.09 5.22
N LEU A 240 1.58 -14.99 6.15
CA LEU A 240 1.73 -15.93 7.26
C LEU A 240 0.56 -15.82 8.27
N ASP A 241 0.06 -14.62 8.51
CA ASP A 241 -1.11 -14.41 9.37
C ASP A 241 -2.37 -15.02 8.73
N ALA A 242 -2.56 -14.80 7.43
CA ALA A 242 -3.68 -15.35 6.66
C ALA A 242 -3.69 -16.90 6.57
N GLU A 243 -2.58 -17.57 6.82
CA GLU A 243 -2.54 -19.03 6.97
C GLU A 243 -3.26 -19.51 8.23
N ARG A 244 -3.37 -18.68 9.24
CA ARG A 244 -3.75 -19.07 10.59
C ARG A 244 -5.12 -18.56 11.01
N ARG A 245 -5.61 -17.50 10.36
CA ARG A 245 -6.84 -16.84 10.80
C ARG A 245 -7.53 -16.03 9.71
N SER A 246 -8.84 -15.82 9.94
CA SER A 246 -9.64 -14.89 9.17
C SER A 246 -9.16 -13.44 9.36
N PRO A 247 -9.32 -12.57 8.36
CA PRO A 247 -9.15 -11.13 8.56
C PRO A 247 -10.21 -10.57 9.53
N ALA A 248 -9.91 -9.45 10.17
CA ALA A 248 -10.84 -8.77 11.06
C ALA A 248 -11.88 -7.93 10.30
N THR A 249 -11.52 -7.40 9.13
CA THR A 249 -12.41 -6.66 8.23
C THR A 249 -13.45 -7.59 7.60
N ARG A 250 -14.73 -7.15 7.61
CA ARG A 250 -15.86 -7.99 7.18
C ARG A 250 -15.95 -8.19 5.67
N SER A 251 -15.59 -7.17 4.90
CA SER A 251 -15.74 -7.14 3.44
C SER A 251 -14.40 -6.79 2.79
N ILE A 252 -13.92 -7.64 1.89
CA ILE A 252 -12.65 -7.45 1.20
C ILE A 252 -12.87 -7.57 -0.31
N ALA A 253 -12.43 -6.57 -1.06
CA ALA A 253 -12.29 -6.66 -2.50
C ALA A 253 -10.80 -6.69 -2.88
N VAL A 254 -10.45 -7.54 -3.81
CA VAL A 254 -9.09 -7.65 -4.37
C VAL A 254 -9.18 -7.40 -5.87
N VAL A 255 -8.50 -6.36 -6.34
CA VAL A 255 -8.49 -5.97 -7.74
C VAL A 255 -7.08 -6.17 -8.30
N THR A 256 -6.99 -6.87 -9.41
CA THR A 256 -5.74 -7.14 -10.11
C THR A 256 -5.90 -6.90 -11.61
N THR A 257 -4.80 -6.90 -12.33
CA THR A 257 -4.80 -6.93 -13.79
C THR A 257 -3.94 -8.07 -14.31
N ALA A 258 -4.36 -8.74 -15.37
CA ALA A 258 -3.59 -9.78 -16.03
C ALA A 258 -2.32 -9.22 -16.73
N ALA A 259 -2.39 -7.95 -17.15
CA ALA A 259 -1.28 -7.23 -17.78
C ALA A 259 -0.24 -6.67 -16.79
N ASP A 260 -0.37 -6.96 -15.46
CA ASP A 260 0.55 -6.42 -14.45
C ASP A 260 2.01 -6.77 -14.76
N GLY A 261 2.82 -5.73 -14.92
CA GLY A 261 4.26 -5.85 -15.18
C GLY A 261 5.14 -5.77 -13.92
N ALA A 262 4.57 -5.34 -12.79
CA ALA A 262 5.30 -5.02 -11.57
C ALA A 262 5.15 -6.09 -10.49
N VAL A 263 3.92 -6.54 -10.22
CA VAL A 263 3.63 -7.48 -9.12
C VAL A 263 3.14 -8.83 -9.63
N ALA A 264 3.30 -9.85 -8.80
CA ALA A 264 2.85 -11.21 -9.08
C ALA A 264 1.41 -11.41 -8.58
N ASN A 265 0.47 -11.79 -9.48
CA ASN A 265 -0.92 -12.10 -9.12
C ASN A 265 -1.04 -13.39 -8.27
N GLY A 266 -0.10 -14.34 -8.40
CA GLY A 266 -0.12 -15.60 -7.65
C GLY A 266 -0.11 -15.45 -6.12
N PRO A 267 0.80 -14.66 -5.52
CA PRO A 267 0.76 -14.32 -4.09
C PRO A 267 -0.52 -13.63 -3.65
N ILE A 268 -1.12 -12.77 -4.49
CA ILE A 268 -2.39 -12.08 -4.23
C ILE A 268 -3.53 -13.10 -4.17
N ALA A 269 -3.63 -13.99 -5.15
CA ALA A 269 -4.60 -15.09 -5.16
C ALA A 269 -4.40 -16.05 -3.96
N THR A 270 -3.15 -16.23 -3.51
CA THR A 270 -2.84 -17.01 -2.31
C THR A 270 -3.41 -16.36 -1.05
N LEU A 271 -3.28 -15.03 -0.90
CA LEU A 271 -3.86 -14.27 0.21
C LEU A 271 -5.38 -14.44 0.24
N SER A 272 -6.05 -14.18 -0.89
CA SER A 272 -7.50 -14.31 -1.02
C SER A 272 -7.99 -15.72 -0.67
N ARG A 273 -7.34 -16.76 -1.22
CA ARG A 273 -7.66 -18.15 -0.94
C ARG A 273 -7.53 -18.48 0.55
N ARG A 274 -6.45 -18.06 1.21
CA ARG A 274 -6.23 -18.29 2.64
C ARG A 274 -7.33 -17.65 3.49
N TRP A 275 -7.67 -16.41 3.22
CA TRP A 275 -8.75 -15.72 3.93
C TRP A 275 -10.11 -16.39 3.71
N ARG A 276 -10.43 -16.83 2.48
CA ARG A 276 -11.65 -17.60 2.22
C ARG A 276 -11.68 -18.94 2.96
N GLN A 277 -10.55 -19.62 3.09
CA GLN A 277 -10.44 -20.86 3.87
C GLN A 277 -10.80 -20.68 5.35
N HIS A 278 -10.64 -19.46 5.87
CA HIS A 278 -11.05 -19.06 7.21
C HIS A 278 -12.42 -18.37 7.26
N GLY A 279 -13.23 -18.49 6.20
CA GLY A 279 -14.61 -18.00 6.15
C GLY A 279 -14.78 -16.53 5.79
N ALA A 280 -13.70 -15.82 5.35
CA ALA A 280 -13.83 -14.42 4.97
C ALA A 280 -14.57 -14.27 3.63
N ALA A 281 -15.41 -13.22 3.55
CA ALA A 281 -16.00 -12.76 2.30
C ALA A 281 -14.95 -11.95 1.50
N VAL A 282 -14.34 -12.60 0.50
CA VAL A 282 -13.36 -11.96 -0.39
C VAL A 282 -13.88 -11.99 -1.82
N ARG A 283 -14.16 -10.81 -2.36
CA ARG A 283 -14.51 -10.63 -3.77
C ARG A 283 -13.25 -10.33 -4.57
N GLU A 284 -13.05 -11.02 -5.68
CA GLU A 284 -11.93 -10.78 -6.59
C GLU A 284 -12.44 -10.25 -7.92
N TYR A 285 -11.71 -9.26 -8.46
CA TYR A 285 -11.90 -8.75 -9.80
C TYR A 285 -10.54 -8.68 -10.48
N GLN A 286 -10.43 -9.23 -11.68
CA GLN A 286 -9.23 -9.15 -12.49
C GLN A 286 -9.56 -8.55 -13.85
N PHE A 287 -8.91 -7.44 -14.18
CA PHE A 287 -8.96 -6.90 -15.54
C PHE A 287 -8.28 -7.87 -16.49
N ALA A 288 -8.97 -8.18 -17.60
CA ALA A 288 -8.42 -9.05 -18.65
C ALA A 288 -7.20 -8.40 -19.31
N GLU A 289 -6.27 -9.22 -19.80
CA GLU A 289 -5.06 -8.73 -20.46
C GLU A 289 -5.38 -7.86 -21.69
N SER A 290 -6.47 -8.19 -22.41
CA SER A 290 -6.95 -7.44 -23.58
C SER A 290 -7.38 -6.01 -23.28
N LEU A 291 -7.63 -5.67 -22.01
CA LEU A 291 -7.99 -4.30 -21.59
C LEU A 291 -6.75 -3.41 -21.36
N ALA A 292 -5.54 -3.98 -21.46
CA ALA A 292 -4.27 -3.30 -21.29
C ALA A 292 -4.12 -2.47 -20.00
N VAL A 293 -4.94 -2.73 -18.97
CA VAL A 293 -4.85 -2.05 -17.67
C VAL A 293 -3.52 -2.39 -17.01
N LEU A 294 -2.69 -1.39 -16.78
CA LEU A 294 -1.37 -1.54 -16.21
C LEU A 294 -1.41 -1.57 -14.67
N HIS A 295 -0.24 -1.77 -14.04
CA HIS A 295 -0.11 -1.84 -12.59
C HIS A 295 -0.62 -0.59 -11.86
N ASP A 296 -0.22 0.61 -12.36
CA ASP A 296 -0.64 1.90 -11.81
C ASP A 296 -1.98 2.32 -12.43
N MET A 297 -3.02 1.54 -12.08
CA MET A 297 -4.32 1.54 -12.76
C MET A 297 -5.21 2.75 -12.48
N ILE A 298 -4.84 3.61 -11.51
CA ILE A 298 -5.76 4.66 -11.03
C ILE A 298 -5.31 6.08 -11.38
N ASP A 299 -4.10 6.25 -11.87
CA ASP A 299 -3.53 7.57 -12.16
C ASP A 299 -3.74 7.92 -13.64
N PRO A 300 -4.58 8.91 -13.98
CA PRO A 300 -4.83 9.28 -15.37
C PRO A 300 -3.62 9.92 -16.06
N GLU A 301 -2.62 10.37 -15.29
CA GLU A 301 -1.39 10.94 -15.83
C GLU A 301 -0.36 9.85 -16.22
N GLN A 302 -0.60 8.59 -15.90
CA GLN A 302 0.26 7.48 -16.32
C GLN A 302 0.15 7.22 -17.82
N ILE A 303 1.29 6.88 -18.42
CA ILE A 303 1.33 6.45 -19.82
C ILE A 303 0.53 5.13 -19.95
N GLY A 304 -0.44 5.11 -20.85
CA GLY A 304 -1.32 3.95 -21.04
C GLY A 304 -2.35 3.78 -19.94
N ALA A 305 -2.77 4.88 -19.27
CA ALA A 305 -3.82 4.86 -18.28
C ALA A 305 -5.18 4.50 -18.92
N GLU A 306 -5.89 3.55 -18.33
CA GLU A 306 -7.22 3.08 -18.74
C GLU A 306 -8.26 3.38 -17.66
N VAL A 307 -8.24 4.63 -17.13
CA VAL A 307 -9.09 5.03 -16.00
C VAL A 307 -10.58 4.94 -16.29
N ASP A 308 -11.01 5.14 -17.53
CA ASP A 308 -12.41 5.02 -17.95
C ASP A 308 -12.94 3.58 -17.81
N VAL A 309 -12.04 2.58 -17.93
CA VAL A 309 -12.34 1.18 -17.68
C VAL A 309 -12.28 0.85 -16.18
N VAL A 310 -11.33 1.45 -15.47
CA VAL A 310 -11.02 1.10 -14.08
C VAL A 310 -11.98 1.77 -13.09
N TYR A 311 -12.26 3.06 -13.23
CA TYR A 311 -13.04 3.82 -12.24
C TYR A 311 -14.45 3.30 -12.02
N PRO A 312 -15.25 2.91 -13.04
CA PRO A 312 -16.58 2.34 -12.80
C PRO A 312 -16.54 1.07 -11.93
N VAL A 313 -15.53 0.22 -12.14
CA VAL A 313 -15.34 -1.00 -11.34
C VAL A 313 -15.00 -0.63 -9.90
N LEU A 314 -14.06 0.30 -9.69
CA LEU A 314 -13.66 0.71 -8.34
C LEU A 314 -14.80 1.41 -7.60
N VAL A 315 -15.58 2.26 -8.27
CA VAL A 315 -16.77 2.90 -7.69
C VAL A 315 -17.76 1.83 -7.21
N SER A 316 -18.04 0.84 -8.04
CA SER A 316 -18.92 -0.27 -7.66
C SER A 316 -18.37 -1.08 -6.48
N LEU A 317 -17.06 -1.37 -6.44
CA LEU A 317 -16.45 -2.15 -5.36
C LEU A 317 -16.30 -1.36 -4.05
N VAL A 318 -16.14 -0.05 -4.11
CA VAL A 318 -15.99 0.82 -2.93
C VAL A 318 -17.35 1.20 -2.36
N LEU A 319 -18.27 1.66 -3.18
CA LEU A 319 -19.56 2.23 -2.76
C LEU A 319 -20.73 1.27 -2.87
N GLY A 320 -20.64 0.23 -3.69
CA GLY A 320 -21.71 -0.75 -3.90
C GLY A 320 -21.97 -1.66 -2.70
N GLU A 321 -23.09 -2.36 -2.72
CA GLU A 321 -23.39 -3.43 -1.76
C GLU A 321 -22.57 -4.69 -2.10
N PHE A 322 -22.20 -5.45 -1.05
CA PHE A 322 -21.40 -6.67 -1.15
C PHE A 322 -22.25 -7.89 -0.88
#